data_56427d5217c61c7dde4812232fb1c981
#
_entry.id   56427d5217c61c7dde4812232fb1c981
#
_cell.length_a   1.000
_cell.length_b   1.000
_cell.length_c   1.000
_cell.angle_alpha   90.00
_cell.angle_beta   90.00
_cell.angle_gamma   90.00
#
_symmetry.space_group_name_H-M   'P 1'
#
loop_
_entity.id
_entity.type
_entity.pdbx_description
1 polymer ?
#
loop_
_entity_poly.entity_id
_entity_poly.type
_entity_poly.pdbx_seq_one_letter_code
_entity_poly.pdbx_strand_id
1 'polypeptide(L)'
;GCRFCNVATGRPAEPPDPGEPDRVAAAVRDAGLRYAVLTSVDRDDLPDAGASHFAGTICAVKALDPAILVEALIPDYRGAKLELVVAAGVDVLGHNVEVVRRLTPRARDRRASWDNSIAVLVEAVALGKSRDTGMMVKTSLMVGIGETDDEVVEAIHELAGAGIGILTIGQYLQPTSRHLPVERFVTPETFDVYRQVAENAGILFVASGPLVRSSYKAAELFAASRLGTDDRH
;
A
#
# COMPACT_ATOMS: atom_id res chain seq x y z
N GLY A 1 7.86 -13.53 -6.18
CA GLY A 1 7.42 -14.89 -5.95
C GLY A 1 6.59 -15.11 -4.70
N CYS A 2 5.75 -14.13 -4.30
CA CYS A 2 4.86 -14.28 -3.14
C CYS A 2 3.81 -15.37 -3.38
N ARG A 3 3.62 -16.26 -2.40
CA ARG A 3 2.76 -17.45 -2.54
C ARG A 3 1.25 -17.17 -2.43
N PHE A 4 0.86 -15.93 -2.26
CA PHE A 4 -0.53 -15.44 -2.30
C PHE A 4 -0.85 -14.69 -3.59
N CYS A 5 0.16 -14.34 -4.41
CA CYS A 5 0.03 -13.45 -5.56
C CYS A 5 -0.04 -14.24 -6.87
N ASN A 6 -1.02 -13.93 -7.71
CA ASN A 6 -1.20 -14.56 -9.02
C ASN A 6 -0.60 -13.75 -10.18
N VAL A 7 0.23 -12.75 -9.88
CA VAL A 7 0.99 -12.01 -10.90
C VAL A 7 2.10 -12.93 -11.46
N ALA A 8 2.25 -12.94 -12.77
CA ALA A 8 3.30 -13.70 -13.41
C ALA A 8 4.69 -13.24 -12.95
N THR A 9 5.50 -14.17 -12.48
CA THR A 9 6.89 -13.91 -12.07
C THR A 9 7.84 -14.22 -13.21
N GLY A 10 8.84 -13.36 -13.40
CA GLY A 10 9.85 -13.55 -14.44
C GLY A 10 10.54 -12.22 -14.76
N ARG A 11 11.62 -12.30 -15.52
CA ARG A 11 12.27 -11.08 -16.04
C ARG A 11 11.43 -10.55 -17.20
N PRO A 12 11.01 -9.27 -17.17
CA PRO A 12 10.33 -8.66 -18.30
C PRO A 12 11.17 -8.74 -19.58
N ALA A 13 10.53 -8.97 -20.70
CA ALA A 13 11.22 -9.06 -22.01
C ALA A 13 11.67 -7.68 -22.50
N GLU A 14 10.96 -6.62 -22.07
CA GLU A 14 11.17 -5.27 -22.56
C GLU A 14 11.38 -4.26 -21.42
N PRO A 15 12.12 -3.15 -21.69
CA PRO A 15 12.25 -2.06 -20.73
C PRO A 15 10.88 -1.39 -20.47
N PRO A 16 10.75 -0.54 -19.42
CA PRO A 16 9.57 0.28 -19.23
C PRO A 16 9.30 1.12 -20.47
N ASP A 17 8.04 1.22 -20.87
CA ASP A 17 7.63 2.04 -21.99
C ASP A 17 7.67 3.53 -21.62
N PRO A 18 8.49 4.36 -22.26
CA PRO A 18 8.60 5.80 -21.95
C PRO A 18 7.29 6.57 -22.10
N GLY A 19 6.35 6.08 -22.91
CA GLY A 19 5.03 6.70 -23.09
C GLY A 19 3.97 6.24 -22.09
N GLU A 20 4.27 5.32 -21.19
CA GLU A 20 3.32 4.83 -20.19
C GLU A 20 2.85 5.93 -19.22
N PRO A 21 3.72 6.81 -18.67
CA PRO A 21 3.29 7.90 -17.80
C PRO A 21 2.19 8.77 -18.40
N ASP A 22 2.35 9.17 -19.66
CA ASP A 22 1.37 10.02 -20.36
C ASP A 22 0.05 9.28 -20.61
N ARG A 23 0.11 7.97 -20.93
CA ARG A 23 -1.10 7.16 -21.12
C ARG A 23 -1.86 6.93 -19.81
N VAL A 24 -1.14 6.69 -18.69
CA VAL A 24 -1.76 6.57 -17.36
C VAL A 24 -2.43 7.89 -16.98
N ALA A 25 -1.73 9.01 -17.17
CA ALA A 25 -2.30 10.34 -16.93
C ALA A 25 -3.56 10.58 -17.78
N ALA A 26 -3.52 10.27 -19.08
CA ALA A 26 -4.68 10.37 -19.95
C ALA A 26 -5.85 9.51 -19.47
N ALA A 27 -5.59 8.26 -19.03
CA ALA A 27 -6.63 7.38 -18.50
C ALA A 27 -7.27 7.93 -17.21
N VAL A 28 -6.48 8.51 -16.31
CA VAL A 28 -6.97 9.18 -15.08
C VAL A 28 -7.89 10.35 -15.43
N ARG A 29 -7.47 11.20 -16.38
CA ARG A 29 -8.27 12.32 -16.88
C ARG A 29 -9.57 11.86 -17.52
N ASP A 30 -9.49 10.90 -18.45
CA ASP A 30 -10.64 10.45 -19.25
C ASP A 30 -11.68 9.72 -18.39
N ALA A 31 -11.24 9.08 -17.31
CA ALA A 31 -12.10 8.49 -16.28
C ALA A 31 -12.64 9.51 -15.25
N GLY A 32 -12.19 10.76 -15.29
CA GLY A 32 -12.62 11.81 -14.35
C GLY A 32 -12.26 11.53 -12.90
N LEU A 33 -11.13 10.85 -12.65
CA LEU A 33 -10.76 10.43 -11.31
C LEU A 33 -10.22 11.60 -10.49
N ARG A 34 -10.71 11.74 -9.26
CA ARG A 34 -10.14 12.66 -8.24
C ARG A 34 -9.18 11.96 -7.29
N TYR A 35 -9.16 10.64 -7.29
CA TYR A 35 -8.26 9.79 -6.54
C TYR A 35 -7.80 8.63 -7.41
N ALA A 36 -6.50 8.47 -7.58
CA ALA A 36 -5.91 7.42 -8.39
C ALA A 36 -4.98 6.54 -7.53
N VAL A 37 -5.20 5.23 -7.56
CA VAL A 37 -4.28 4.26 -6.96
C VAL A 37 -3.37 3.72 -8.05
N LEU A 38 -2.09 4.04 -7.95
CA LEU A 38 -1.05 3.54 -8.83
C LEU A 38 -0.29 2.40 -8.15
N THR A 39 -0.07 1.32 -8.89
CA THR A 39 0.72 0.18 -8.40
C THR A 39 1.76 -0.20 -9.44
N SER A 40 2.88 -0.73 -8.99
CA SER A 40 3.87 -1.33 -9.88
C SER A 40 4.23 -2.73 -9.44
N VAL A 41 4.70 -3.54 -10.37
CA VAL A 41 5.40 -4.80 -10.06
C VAL A 41 6.84 -4.50 -9.67
N ASP A 42 7.48 -5.45 -8.96
CA ASP A 42 8.92 -5.36 -8.69
C ASP A 42 9.71 -5.40 -10.00
N ARG A 43 10.62 -4.45 -10.19
CA ARG A 43 11.50 -4.33 -11.35
C ARG A 43 12.96 -4.47 -10.94
N ASP A 44 13.29 -5.58 -10.25
CA ASP A 44 14.65 -5.90 -9.82
C ASP A 44 15.66 -6.00 -10.98
N ASP A 45 15.16 -6.06 -12.21
CA ASP A 45 15.96 -6.02 -13.44
C ASP A 45 16.49 -4.63 -13.78
N LEU A 46 15.95 -3.57 -13.16
CA LEU A 46 16.35 -2.18 -13.39
C LEU A 46 17.29 -1.66 -12.27
N PRO A 47 18.24 -0.77 -12.59
CA PRO A 47 19.20 -0.23 -11.59
C PRO A 47 18.53 0.49 -10.42
N ASP A 48 17.43 1.19 -10.69
CA ASP A 48 16.64 1.92 -9.69
C ASP A 48 15.37 1.18 -9.27
N ALA A 49 15.24 -0.10 -9.64
CA ALA A 49 14.06 -0.91 -9.43
C ALA A 49 12.75 -0.30 -9.99
N GLY A 50 12.86 0.58 -11.00
CA GLY A 50 11.74 1.26 -11.66
C GLY A 50 11.23 2.50 -10.92
N ALA A 51 11.94 2.99 -9.90
CA ALA A 51 11.49 4.12 -9.09
C ALA A 51 11.35 5.42 -9.90
N SER A 52 12.26 5.71 -10.84
CA SER A 52 12.17 6.90 -11.70
C SER A 52 10.99 6.85 -12.64
N HIS A 53 10.69 5.70 -13.22
CA HIS A 53 9.52 5.51 -14.09
C HIS A 53 8.22 5.68 -13.30
N PHE A 54 8.16 5.12 -12.11
CA PHE A 54 6.98 5.24 -11.22
C PHE A 54 6.79 6.69 -10.75
N ALA A 55 7.86 7.38 -10.34
CA ALA A 55 7.82 8.80 -10.00
C ALA A 55 7.38 9.66 -11.21
N GLY A 56 7.88 9.36 -12.41
CA GLY A 56 7.45 10.02 -13.65
C GLY A 56 5.95 9.88 -13.90
N THR A 57 5.39 8.70 -13.63
CA THR A 57 3.94 8.46 -13.75
C THR A 57 3.13 9.29 -12.75
N ILE A 58 3.59 9.40 -11.50
CA ILE A 58 2.95 10.26 -10.48
C ILE A 58 3.00 11.73 -10.94
N CYS A 59 4.18 12.20 -11.39
CA CYS A 59 4.34 13.56 -11.90
C CYS A 59 3.40 13.86 -13.08
N ALA A 60 3.25 12.93 -14.02
CA ALA A 60 2.36 13.09 -15.16
C ALA A 60 0.88 13.23 -14.72
N VAL A 61 0.43 12.44 -13.74
CA VAL A 61 -0.92 12.58 -13.18
C VAL A 61 -1.09 13.92 -12.45
N LYS A 62 -0.12 14.30 -11.60
CA LYS A 62 -0.14 15.58 -10.86
C LYS A 62 -0.09 16.82 -11.80
N ALA A 63 0.56 16.70 -12.95
CA ALA A 63 0.61 17.76 -13.94
C ALA A 63 -0.73 18.04 -14.64
N LEU A 64 -1.66 17.07 -14.66
CA LEU A 64 -3.02 17.29 -15.17
C LEU A 64 -3.81 18.22 -14.26
N ASP A 65 -3.81 17.92 -12.98
CA ASP A 65 -4.47 18.70 -11.93
C ASP A 65 -3.81 18.34 -10.60
N PRO A 66 -3.13 19.28 -9.91
CA PRO A 66 -2.53 19.06 -8.59
C PRO A 66 -3.54 18.62 -7.53
N ALA A 67 -4.84 18.86 -7.72
CA ALA A 67 -5.90 18.45 -6.81
C ALA A 67 -6.23 16.94 -6.90
N ILE A 68 -5.81 16.24 -7.97
CA ILE A 68 -5.95 14.79 -8.06
C ILE A 68 -5.08 14.16 -6.97
N LEU A 69 -5.70 13.40 -6.06
CA LEU A 69 -4.98 12.66 -5.05
C LEU A 69 -4.39 11.36 -5.63
N VAL A 70 -3.12 11.13 -5.35
CA VAL A 70 -2.39 9.95 -5.83
C VAL A 70 -1.95 9.09 -4.66
N GLU A 71 -2.45 7.85 -4.63
CA GLU A 71 -1.92 6.77 -3.80
C GLU A 71 -0.92 5.96 -4.62
N ALA A 72 0.29 5.77 -4.11
CA ALA A 72 1.31 4.96 -4.75
C ALA A 72 1.65 3.74 -3.89
N LEU A 73 1.31 2.53 -4.36
CA LEU A 73 1.73 1.29 -3.74
C LEU A 73 3.10 0.89 -4.30
N ILE A 74 4.13 1.02 -3.47
CA ILE A 74 5.52 0.83 -3.85
C ILE A 74 6.07 -0.54 -3.46
N PRO A 75 7.08 -1.05 -4.20
CA PRO A 75 7.94 -2.15 -3.76
C PRO A 75 8.81 -1.76 -2.56
N ASP A 76 9.87 -2.56 -2.29
CA ASP A 76 10.83 -2.32 -1.20
C ASP A 76 11.79 -1.14 -1.50
N TYR A 77 11.25 0.04 -1.84
CA TYR A 77 12.06 1.24 -2.09
C TYR A 77 12.60 1.83 -0.78
N ARG A 78 13.90 2.16 -0.78
CA ARG A 78 14.62 2.79 0.31
C ARG A 78 15.57 3.88 -0.22
N GLY A 79 15.96 4.84 0.64
CA GLY A 79 16.90 5.92 0.29
C GLY A 79 16.44 6.70 -0.94
N ALA A 80 17.34 6.94 -1.88
CA ALA A 80 17.10 7.74 -3.07
C ALA A 80 15.88 7.27 -3.90
N LYS A 81 15.57 5.97 -3.92
CA LYS A 81 14.40 5.44 -4.65
C LYS A 81 13.10 5.88 -3.99
N LEU A 82 13.02 5.81 -2.67
CA LEU A 82 11.86 6.29 -1.91
C LEU A 82 11.72 7.81 -2.00
N GLU A 83 12.83 8.53 -1.91
CA GLU A 83 12.87 9.99 -2.05
C GLU A 83 12.35 10.47 -3.40
N LEU A 84 12.66 9.77 -4.51
CA LEU A 84 12.12 10.07 -5.85
C LEU A 84 10.59 10.01 -5.88
N VAL A 85 10.00 8.96 -5.31
CA VAL A 85 8.54 8.79 -5.30
C VAL A 85 7.88 9.84 -4.40
N VAL A 86 8.43 10.11 -3.22
CA VAL A 86 7.91 11.15 -2.32
C VAL A 86 8.00 12.53 -2.96
N ALA A 87 9.11 12.84 -3.64
CA ALA A 87 9.31 14.10 -4.34
C ALA A 87 8.36 14.30 -5.53
N ALA A 88 7.83 13.22 -6.11
CA ALA A 88 6.86 13.30 -7.20
C ALA A 88 5.47 13.81 -6.77
N GLY A 89 5.24 14.02 -5.46
CA GLY A 89 4.01 14.61 -4.95
C GLY A 89 2.91 13.59 -4.64
N VAL A 90 3.29 12.38 -4.20
CA VAL A 90 2.35 11.37 -3.73
C VAL A 90 1.63 11.84 -2.46
N ASP A 91 0.30 11.63 -2.40
CA ASP A 91 -0.53 12.01 -1.22
C ASP A 91 -0.64 10.85 -0.21
N VAL A 92 -0.70 9.61 -0.71
CA VAL A 92 -0.70 8.40 0.12
C VAL A 92 0.37 7.45 -0.39
N LEU A 93 1.36 7.15 0.45
CA LEU A 93 2.39 6.16 0.12
C LEU A 93 2.05 4.84 0.78
N GLY A 94 1.76 3.84 -0.03
CA GLY A 94 1.45 2.47 0.37
C GLY A 94 2.65 1.55 0.26
N HIS A 95 2.91 0.76 1.30
CA HIS A 95 3.81 -0.39 1.26
C HIS A 95 3.24 -1.49 2.16
N ASN A 96 2.90 -2.63 1.57
CA ASN A 96 2.18 -3.67 2.29
C ASN A 96 3.12 -4.60 3.06
N VAL A 97 2.83 -4.86 4.34
CA VAL A 97 3.46 -5.92 5.12
C VAL A 97 2.94 -7.31 4.75
N GLU A 98 1.73 -7.38 4.18
CA GLU A 98 1.01 -8.53 3.63
C GLU A 98 0.54 -9.53 4.67
N VAL A 99 1.41 -10.05 5.53
CA VAL A 99 1.11 -11.05 6.57
C VAL A 99 1.88 -10.75 7.84
N VAL A 100 1.52 -11.35 8.98
CA VAL A 100 2.25 -11.21 10.25
C VAL A 100 3.70 -11.69 10.13
N ARG A 101 4.57 -11.20 11.02
CA ARG A 101 6.03 -11.46 11.03
C ARG A 101 6.37 -12.94 10.84
N ARG A 102 5.78 -13.84 11.63
CA ARG A 102 6.06 -15.29 11.59
C ARG A 102 5.75 -15.91 10.23
N LEU A 103 4.72 -15.43 9.55
CA LEU A 103 4.29 -15.99 8.27
C LEU A 103 5.03 -15.40 7.07
N THR A 104 5.75 -14.29 7.23
CA THR A 104 6.48 -13.62 6.13
C THR A 104 7.37 -14.58 5.34
N PRO A 105 8.24 -15.41 5.94
CA PRO A 105 9.09 -16.32 5.17
C PRO A 105 8.33 -17.43 4.43
N ARG A 106 7.12 -17.77 4.88
CA ARG A 106 6.25 -18.78 4.24
C ARG A 106 5.44 -18.20 3.10
N ALA A 107 5.00 -16.95 3.23
CA ALA A 107 4.00 -16.34 2.35
C ALA A 107 4.60 -15.42 1.29
N ARG A 108 5.64 -14.65 1.63
CA ARG A 108 6.26 -13.66 0.73
C ARG A 108 7.46 -14.25 -0.02
N ASP A 109 7.94 -13.51 -1.01
CA ASP A 109 9.20 -13.81 -1.69
C ASP A 109 10.35 -13.88 -0.66
N ARG A 110 11.34 -14.74 -0.93
CA ARG A 110 12.49 -14.96 -0.02
C ARG A 110 13.32 -13.70 0.27
N ARG A 111 13.21 -12.66 -0.56
CA ARG A 111 13.89 -11.36 -0.41
C ARG A 111 13.12 -10.42 0.48
N ALA A 112 11.82 -10.63 0.63
CA ALA A 112 10.97 -9.81 1.49
C ALA A 112 11.10 -10.24 2.95
N SER A 113 11.18 -9.26 3.85
CA SER A 113 11.14 -9.50 5.29
C SER A 113 10.20 -8.51 5.97
N TRP A 114 9.69 -8.89 7.13
CA TRP A 114 8.90 -8.02 7.97
C TRP A 114 9.68 -6.77 8.36
N ASP A 115 10.92 -6.95 8.85
CA ASP A 115 11.77 -5.85 9.30
C ASP A 115 12.09 -4.87 8.18
N ASN A 116 12.30 -5.36 6.93
CA ASN A 116 12.50 -4.48 5.79
C ASN A 116 11.24 -3.67 5.48
N SER A 117 10.05 -4.29 5.53
CA SER A 117 8.79 -3.57 5.30
C SER A 117 8.53 -2.50 6.37
N ILE A 118 8.77 -2.81 7.66
CA ILE A 118 8.71 -1.81 8.72
C ILE A 118 9.69 -0.67 8.48
N ALA A 119 10.91 -0.99 8.07
CA ALA A 119 11.92 0.03 7.78
C ALA A 119 11.54 0.95 6.61
N VAL A 120 10.90 0.41 5.55
CA VAL A 120 10.32 1.23 4.45
C VAL A 120 9.24 2.17 4.97
N LEU A 121 8.32 1.67 5.80
CA LEU A 121 7.21 2.46 6.37
C LEU A 121 7.74 3.59 7.27
N VAL A 122 8.68 3.28 8.17
CA VAL A 122 9.30 4.28 9.07
C VAL A 122 10.02 5.36 8.28
N GLU A 123 10.79 4.98 7.25
CA GLU A 123 11.50 5.93 6.40
C GLU A 123 10.52 6.82 5.61
N ALA A 124 9.42 6.24 5.09
CA ALA A 124 8.37 6.99 4.41
C ALA A 124 7.69 8.01 5.34
N VAL A 125 7.38 7.62 6.57
CA VAL A 125 6.82 8.54 7.60
C VAL A 125 7.78 9.68 7.90
N ALA A 126 9.08 9.39 8.05
CA ALA A 126 10.10 10.41 8.31
C ALA A 126 10.23 11.39 7.14
N LEU A 127 10.23 10.89 5.90
CA LEU A 127 10.29 11.73 4.69
C LEU A 127 9.05 12.61 4.54
N GLY A 128 7.86 12.09 4.76
CA GLY A 128 6.62 12.87 4.72
C GLY A 128 6.63 14.02 5.73
N LYS A 129 7.06 13.75 6.96
CA LYS A 129 7.21 14.76 8.02
C LYS A 129 8.26 15.81 7.69
N SER A 130 9.45 15.38 7.23
CA SER A 130 10.57 16.31 6.95
C SER A 130 10.28 17.28 5.80
N ARG A 131 9.41 16.89 4.88
CA ARG A 131 9.03 17.70 3.71
C ARG A 131 7.73 18.48 3.91
N ASP A 132 7.06 18.30 5.05
CA ASP A 132 5.77 18.92 5.37
C ASP A 132 4.71 18.77 4.25
N THR A 133 4.69 17.57 3.64
CA THR A 133 3.85 17.31 2.46
C THR A 133 2.40 17.00 2.83
N GLY A 134 2.13 16.70 4.10
CA GLY A 134 0.85 16.11 4.53
C GLY A 134 0.61 14.69 3.99
N MET A 135 1.64 14.05 3.40
CA MET A 135 1.57 12.68 2.90
C MET A 135 1.25 11.70 4.03
N MET A 136 0.34 10.79 3.76
CA MET A 136 0.03 9.69 4.67
C MET A 136 0.72 8.40 4.24
N VAL A 137 1.12 7.60 5.22
CA VAL A 137 1.69 6.27 4.98
C VAL A 137 0.66 5.20 5.29
N LYS A 138 0.54 4.25 4.36
CA LYS A 138 -0.46 3.18 4.37
C LYS A 138 0.19 1.81 4.29
N THR A 139 -0.41 0.85 4.98
CA THR A 139 -0.07 -0.57 4.81
C THR A 139 -1.31 -1.45 4.80
N SER A 140 -1.12 -2.69 4.37
CA SER A 140 -2.18 -3.71 4.33
C SER A 140 -1.70 -5.01 4.96
N LEU A 141 -2.62 -5.67 5.67
CA LEU A 141 -2.44 -6.98 6.30
C LEU A 141 -3.56 -7.92 5.84
N MET A 142 -3.19 -9.10 5.35
CA MET A 142 -4.12 -10.19 5.07
C MET A 142 -4.17 -11.14 6.26
N VAL A 143 -5.36 -11.62 6.57
CA VAL A 143 -5.62 -12.61 7.64
C VAL A 143 -6.31 -13.85 7.09
N GLY A 144 -6.19 -14.97 7.79
CA GLY A 144 -6.74 -16.26 7.40
C GLY A 144 -5.74 -17.21 6.73
N ILE A 145 -4.41 -16.96 6.88
CA ILE A 145 -3.31 -17.76 6.31
C ILE A 145 -2.65 -18.65 7.38
N GLY A 146 -3.12 -18.58 8.65
CA GLY A 146 -2.62 -19.37 9.78
C GLY A 146 -1.93 -18.56 10.87
N GLU A 147 -2.14 -17.27 10.91
CA GLU A 147 -1.82 -16.39 12.05
C GLU A 147 -2.78 -16.62 13.22
N THR A 148 -2.35 -16.28 14.43
CA THR A 148 -3.21 -16.14 15.60
C THR A 148 -3.72 -14.70 15.74
N ASP A 149 -4.79 -14.51 16.53
CA ASP A 149 -5.32 -13.18 16.79
C ASP A 149 -4.31 -12.31 17.55
N ASP A 150 -3.54 -12.90 18.46
CA ASP A 150 -2.47 -12.21 19.21
C ASP A 150 -1.37 -11.70 18.26
N GLU A 151 -0.98 -12.47 17.25
CA GLU A 151 0.01 -12.05 16.26
C GLU A 151 -0.50 -10.89 15.40
N VAL A 152 -1.80 -10.84 15.11
CA VAL A 152 -2.41 -9.71 14.40
C VAL A 152 -2.40 -8.46 15.29
N VAL A 153 -2.75 -8.60 16.57
CA VAL A 153 -2.71 -7.49 17.54
C VAL A 153 -1.29 -6.97 17.72
N GLU A 154 -0.29 -7.85 17.85
CA GLU A 154 1.13 -7.46 17.93
C GLU A 154 1.56 -6.69 16.66
N ALA A 155 1.20 -7.20 15.49
CA ALA A 155 1.48 -6.54 14.22
C ALA A 155 0.85 -5.14 14.15
N ILE A 156 -0.40 -4.98 14.58
CA ILE A 156 -1.09 -3.69 14.64
C ILE A 156 -0.33 -2.69 15.53
N HIS A 157 0.10 -3.10 16.72
CA HIS A 157 0.85 -2.24 17.62
C HIS A 157 2.22 -1.82 17.04
N GLU A 158 2.93 -2.74 16.40
CA GLU A 158 4.20 -2.42 15.74
C GLU A 158 4.00 -1.44 14.58
N LEU A 159 2.95 -1.63 13.77
CA LEU A 159 2.61 -0.72 12.68
C LEU A 159 2.19 0.67 13.18
N ALA A 160 1.43 0.75 14.27
CA ALA A 160 1.10 2.02 14.91
C ALA A 160 2.37 2.72 15.42
N GLY A 161 3.29 1.98 16.06
CA GLY A 161 4.59 2.47 16.50
C GLY A 161 5.48 2.97 15.35
N ALA A 162 5.36 2.40 14.15
CA ALA A 162 6.01 2.89 12.93
C ALA A 162 5.44 4.23 12.43
N GLY A 163 4.30 4.68 12.96
CA GLY A 163 3.68 5.96 12.65
C GLY A 163 2.84 5.95 11.37
N ILE A 164 2.36 4.78 10.92
CA ILE A 164 1.45 4.72 9.76
C ILE A 164 0.12 5.41 10.08
N GLY A 165 -0.47 6.04 9.07
CA GLY A 165 -1.77 6.70 9.21
C GLY A 165 -2.94 5.87 8.73
N ILE A 166 -2.73 4.90 7.86
CA ILE A 166 -3.78 4.10 7.22
C ILE A 166 -3.44 2.61 7.31
N LEU A 167 -4.39 1.81 7.80
CA LEU A 167 -4.29 0.35 7.83
C LEU A 167 -5.52 -0.29 7.18
N THR A 168 -5.27 -1.24 6.27
CA THR A 168 -6.32 -2.12 5.75
C THR A 168 -6.08 -3.55 6.22
N ILE A 169 -7.13 -4.23 6.73
CA ILE A 169 -7.08 -5.63 7.13
C ILE A 169 -8.17 -6.39 6.39
N GLY A 170 -7.77 -7.37 5.58
CA GLY A 170 -8.69 -8.11 4.72
C GLY A 170 -8.51 -9.62 4.80
N GLN A 171 -9.59 -10.36 4.52
CA GLN A 171 -9.55 -11.81 4.41
C GLN A 171 -8.72 -12.24 3.20
N TYR A 172 -7.74 -13.10 3.42
CA TYR A 172 -7.06 -13.80 2.34
C TYR A 172 -8.04 -14.72 1.60
N LEU A 173 -8.02 -14.65 0.27
CA LEU A 173 -8.72 -15.58 -0.61
C LEU A 173 -7.71 -16.24 -1.54
N GLN A 174 -7.71 -17.57 -1.58
CA GLN A 174 -6.78 -18.35 -2.40
C GLN A 174 -7.05 -18.14 -3.89
N PRO A 175 -6.12 -17.57 -4.67
CA PRO A 175 -6.36 -17.33 -6.10
C PRO A 175 -6.47 -18.59 -6.93
N THR A 176 -5.62 -19.58 -6.68
CA THR A 176 -5.64 -20.91 -7.32
C THR A 176 -5.15 -21.98 -6.34
N SER A 177 -5.37 -23.26 -6.64
CA SER A 177 -4.91 -24.38 -5.79
C SER A 177 -3.39 -24.45 -5.58
N ARG A 178 -2.60 -23.70 -6.35
CA ARG A 178 -1.12 -23.63 -6.19
C ARG A 178 -0.68 -22.62 -5.16
N HIS A 179 -1.55 -21.70 -4.75
CA HIS A 179 -1.28 -20.68 -3.73
C HIS A 179 -1.51 -21.24 -2.33
N LEU A 180 -1.13 -20.48 -1.32
CA LEU A 180 -1.38 -20.86 0.09
C LEU A 180 -2.88 -21.13 0.30
N PRO A 181 -3.25 -22.19 1.02
CA PRO A 181 -4.65 -22.43 1.35
C PRO A 181 -5.18 -21.36 2.31
N VAL A 182 -6.48 -21.16 2.30
CA VAL A 182 -7.16 -20.44 3.40
C VAL A 182 -7.21 -21.38 4.60
N GLU A 183 -6.55 -20.98 5.69
CA GLU A 183 -6.51 -21.76 6.94
C GLU A 183 -7.72 -21.46 7.84
N ARG A 184 -8.24 -20.20 7.73
CA ARG A 184 -9.38 -19.73 8.53
C ARG A 184 -10.14 -18.65 7.79
N PHE A 185 -11.47 -18.68 7.83
CA PHE A 185 -12.30 -17.52 7.53
C PHE A 185 -12.55 -16.76 8.84
N VAL A 186 -11.98 -15.55 8.90
CA VAL A 186 -12.10 -14.68 10.07
C VAL A 186 -13.52 -14.09 10.11
N THR A 187 -14.14 -14.06 11.28
CA THR A 187 -15.50 -13.56 11.43
C THR A 187 -15.57 -12.03 11.37
N PRO A 188 -16.70 -11.43 10.96
CA PRO A 188 -16.87 -9.98 10.97
C PRO A 188 -16.60 -9.36 12.35
N GLU A 189 -17.00 -10.04 13.43
CA GLU A 189 -16.77 -9.60 14.81
C GLU A 189 -15.27 -9.52 15.15
N THR A 190 -14.48 -10.49 14.69
CA THR A 190 -13.01 -10.46 14.86
C THR A 190 -12.39 -9.32 14.07
N PHE A 191 -12.86 -9.05 12.84
CA PHE A 191 -12.43 -7.87 12.08
C PHE A 191 -12.76 -6.55 12.81
N ASP A 192 -13.91 -6.47 13.48
CA ASP A 192 -14.27 -5.31 14.31
C ASP A 192 -13.32 -5.14 15.50
N VAL A 193 -12.90 -6.24 16.14
CA VAL A 193 -11.89 -6.20 17.21
C VAL A 193 -10.56 -5.66 16.67
N TYR A 194 -10.07 -6.15 15.51
CA TYR A 194 -8.84 -5.65 14.91
C TYR A 194 -8.92 -4.16 14.59
N ARG A 195 -10.08 -3.69 14.08
CA ARG A 195 -10.31 -2.27 13.83
C ARG A 195 -10.20 -1.45 15.11
N GLN A 196 -10.88 -1.86 16.17
CA GLN A 196 -10.84 -1.17 17.47
C GLN A 196 -9.43 -1.13 18.07
N VAL A 197 -8.68 -2.23 17.99
CA VAL A 197 -7.27 -2.27 18.44
C VAL A 197 -6.43 -1.27 17.67
N ALA A 198 -6.57 -1.20 16.34
CA ALA A 198 -5.81 -0.30 15.50
C ALA A 198 -6.16 1.18 15.76
N GLU A 199 -7.45 1.51 15.89
CA GLU A 199 -7.91 2.85 16.24
C GLU A 199 -7.42 3.27 17.62
N ASN A 200 -7.50 2.39 18.62
CA ASN A 200 -6.99 2.64 19.98
C ASN A 200 -5.46 2.78 20.02
N ALA A 201 -4.73 2.12 19.12
CA ALA A 201 -3.29 2.28 18.97
C ALA A 201 -2.89 3.59 18.27
N GLY A 202 -3.85 4.39 17.78
CA GLY A 202 -3.63 5.72 17.19
C GLY A 202 -3.53 5.72 15.66
N ILE A 203 -3.90 4.64 14.97
CA ILE A 203 -3.99 4.64 13.51
C ILE A 203 -5.25 5.41 13.10
N LEU A 204 -5.09 6.43 12.26
CA LEU A 204 -6.14 7.41 11.98
C LEU A 204 -7.27 6.84 11.11
N PHE A 205 -6.94 6.00 10.13
CA PHE A 205 -7.89 5.42 9.18
C PHE A 205 -7.70 3.91 9.12
N VAL A 206 -8.74 3.17 9.52
CA VAL A 206 -8.72 1.71 9.57
C VAL A 206 -9.89 1.15 8.77
N ALA A 207 -9.61 0.34 7.77
CA ALA A 207 -10.60 -0.50 7.13
C ALA A 207 -10.28 -1.97 7.46
N SER A 208 -11.21 -2.64 8.13
CA SER A 208 -11.05 -4.04 8.54
C SER A 208 -12.33 -4.80 8.23
N GLY A 209 -12.23 -5.88 7.47
CA GLY A 209 -13.39 -6.67 7.10
C GLY A 209 -13.12 -7.73 6.03
N PRO A 210 -14.04 -8.70 5.86
CA PRO A 210 -13.83 -9.83 4.94
C PRO A 210 -13.63 -9.43 3.47
N LEU A 211 -14.25 -8.34 3.04
CA LEU A 211 -14.20 -7.84 1.66
C LEU A 211 -13.21 -6.70 1.46
N VAL A 212 -12.50 -6.29 2.52
CA VAL A 212 -11.48 -5.24 2.44
C VAL A 212 -10.30 -5.71 1.59
N ARG A 213 -9.79 -4.81 0.76
CA ARG A 213 -8.58 -4.97 -0.05
C ARG A 213 -7.63 -3.79 0.21
N SER A 214 -6.38 -3.90 -0.21
CA SER A 214 -5.39 -2.83 -0.01
C SER A 214 -5.81 -1.48 -0.60
N SER A 215 -6.64 -1.45 -1.65
CA SER A 215 -7.19 -0.24 -2.26
C SER A 215 -8.59 0.13 -1.78
N TYR A 216 -9.11 -0.54 -0.74
CA TYR A 216 -10.49 -0.35 -0.29
C TYR A 216 -10.66 0.97 0.49
N LYS A 217 -11.85 1.51 0.45
CA LYS A 217 -12.44 2.75 1.04
C LYS A 217 -11.70 3.54 2.13
N ALA A 218 -10.69 3.00 2.82
CA ALA A 218 -9.87 3.78 3.78
C ALA A 218 -9.22 4.99 3.12
N ALA A 219 -8.81 4.84 1.87
CA ALA A 219 -8.29 5.93 1.05
C ALA A 219 -9.39 6.90 0.59
N GLU A 220 -10.60 6.38 0.28
CA GLU A 220 -11.76 7.20 -0.07
C GLU A 220 -12.24 8.04 1.12
N LEU A 221 -12.23 7.47 2.34
CA LEU A 221 -12.58 8.19 3.56
C LEU A 221 -11.60 9.33 3.85
N PHE A 222 -10.30 9.11 3.62
CA PHE A 222 -9.29 10.14 3.72
C PHE A 222 -9.46 11.21 2.63
N ALA A 223 -9.67 10.79 1.38
CA ALA A 223 -9.96 11.69 0.29
C ALA A 223 -11.22 12.52 0.55
N ALA A 224 -12.30 11.90 1.02
CA ALA A 224 -13.54 12.57 1.38
C ALA A 224 -13.35 13.61 2.50
N SER A 225 -12.50 13.34 3.51
CA SER A 225 -12.21 14.30 4.57
C SER A 225 -11.46 15.55 4.07
N ARG A 226 -10.61 15.40 3.06
CA ARG A 226 -9.93 16.54 2.40
C ARG A 226 -10.80 17.25 1.34
N LEU A 227 -11.73 16.51 0.71
CA LEU A 227 -12.64 17.07 -0.29
C LEU A 227 -13.92 17.65 0.33
N GLY A 228 -14.31 17.18 1.53
CA GLY A 228 -15.54 17.58 2.21
C GLY A 228 -15.43 18.88 3.03
N THR A 229 -14.31 19.59 3.00
CA THR A 229 -14.19 20.91 3.60
C THR A 229 -14.72 22.05 2.73
N ASP A 230 -15.09 21.76 1.46
CA ASP A 230 -15.56 22.76 0.49
C ASP A 230 -17.09 22.82 0.28
N ASP A 231 -17.86 21.88 0.83
CA ASP A 231 -19.32 21.82 0.63
C ASP A 231 -20.15 22.24 1.87
N ARG A 232 -19.61 23.08 2.73
CA ARG A 232 -20.37 23.74 3.80
C ARG A 232 -20.30 25.26 3.65
N HIS A 233 -20.98 25.76 2.63
CA HIS A 233 -21.49 27.12 2.56
C HIS A 233 -22.88 27.13 1.96
#